data_4747d5c255d958e900871710c8d92f60
#
_entry.id   4747d5c255d958e900871710c8d92f60
#
_cell.length_a   1.000
_cell.length_b   1.000
_cell.length_c   1.000
_cell.angle_alpha   90.00
_cell.angle_beta   90.00
_cell.angle_gamma   90.00
#
_symmetry.space_group_name_H-M   'P 1'
#
loop_
_entity.id
_entity.type
_entity.pdbx_description
1 polymer ?
#
loop_
_entity_poly.entity_id
_entity_poly.type
_entity_poly.pdbx_seq_one_letter_code
_entity_poly.pdbx_strand_id
1 'polypeptide(L)'
;NREASEGRLEVYIHTAGSPVVLVEVNSETDFVAKSDTFKELAHEIALQIAAASPKYISEADIPAEVIEEEKAIITARVREEGKPEAIIPKIVDGFMKKFLDENVLLNQKYIRDESRTITDLINDKVAALGERIVVRRFVRWALGETTPAQTDEEAA
;
A
#
# COMPACT_ATOMS: atom_id res chain seq x y z
N ASN A 1 -4.56 -24.38 7.42
CA ASN A 1 -4.62 -23.12 6.68
C ASN A 1 -6.02 -22.50 6.90
N ARG A 2 -6.16 -21.67 7.95
CA ARG A 2 -7.43 -21.03 8.27
C ARG A 2 -7.67 -19.86 7.33
N GLU A 3 -8.86 -19.78 6.80
CA GLU A 3 -9.26 -18.73 5.90
C GLU A 3 -9.58 -17.44 6.67
N ALA A 4 -9.03 -16.31 6.25
CA ALA A 4 -9.34 -15.00 6.80
C ALA A 4 -10.49 -14.38 5.98
N SER A 5 -11.73 -14.71 6.34
CA SER A 5 -12.93 -14.27 5.64
C SER A 5 -13.84 -13.35 6.46
N GLU A 6 -13.59 -13.26 7.75
CA GLU A 6 -14.22 -12.29 8.63
C GLU A 6 -13.40 -10.99 8.60
N GLY A 7 -13.90 -9.95 9.23
CA GLY A 7 -13.14 -8.71 9.27
C GLY A 7 -13.98 -7.47 9.38
N ARG A 8 -13.42 -6.39 8.86
CA ARG A 8 -13.99 -5.07 8.97
C ARG A 8 -13.72 -4.26 7.71
N LEU A 9 -14.72 -3.47 7.30
CA LEU A 9 -14.53 -2.35 6.37
C LEU A 9 -14.30 -1.11 7.20
N GLU A 10 -13.14 -0.49 7.03
CA GLU A 10 -12.79 0.75 7.73
C GLU A 10 -12.81 1.92 6.76
N VAL A 11 -13.35 3.05 7.22
CA VAL A 11 -13.45 4.30 6.45
C VAL A 11 -12.63 5.37 7.16
N TYR A 12 -11.81 6.09 6.41
CA TYR A 12 -11.15 7.31 6.89
C TYR A 12 -11.54 8.48 5.98
N ILE A 13 -12.02 9.54 6.59
CA ILE A 13 -12.37 10.78 5.89
C ILE A 13 -11.54 11.91 6.49
N HIS A 14 -10.66 12.49 5.68
CA HIS A 14 -9.82 13.60 6.16
C HIS A 14 -10.67 14.85 6.40
N THR A 15 -10.18 15.73 7.29
CA THR A 15 -10.90 16.88 7.86
C THR A 15 -11.66 17.74 6.84
N ALA A 16 -11.10 17.96 5.65
CA ALA A 16 -11.73 18.76 4.60
C ALA A 16 -12.56 17.93 3.60
N GLY A 17 -12.81 16.64 3.91
CA GLY A 17 -13.54 15.74 3.03
C GLY A 17 -12.70 15.07 1.94
N SER A 18 -11.38 15.25 1.94
CA SER A 18 -10.45 14.68 0.98
C SER A 18 -9.08 14.50 1.62
N PRO A 19 -8.37 13.37 1.46
CA PRO A 19 -8.84 12.13 0.79
C PRO A 19 -9.85 11.34 1.62
N VAL A 20 -10.54 10.40 0.97
CA VAL A 20 -11.38 9.40 1.62
C VAL A 20 -10.81 8.02 1.29
N VAL A 21 -10.71 7.16 2.30
CA VAL A 21 -10.20 5.79 2.18
C VAL A 21 -11.26 4.82 2.67
N LEU A 22 -11.42 3.73 1.93
CA LEU A 22 -12.16 2.55 2.36
C LEU A 22 -11.22 1.35 2.24
N VAL A 23 -11.04 0.61 3.32
CA VAL A 23 -10.16 -0.57 3.34
C VAL A 23 -10.85 -1.75 3.99
N GLU A 24 -10.64 -2.93 3.42
CA GLU A 24 -11.10 -4.20 4.00
C GLU A 24 -9.90 -4.90 4.65
N VAL A 25 -10.00 -5.14 5.97
CA VAL A 25 -9.01 -5.89 6.74
C VAL A 25 -9.70 -7.13 7.28
N ASN A 26 -9.16 -8.30 6.98
CA ASN A 26 -9.75 -9.59 7.33
C ASN A 26 -9.02 -10.26 8.49
N SER A 27 -9.78 -11.00 9.28
CA SER A 27 -9.34 -11.91 10.34
C SER A 27 -9.97 -13.29 10.14
N GLU A 28 -9.58 -14.26 10.96
CA GLU A 28 -10.14 -15.61 10.88
C GLU A 28 -11.53 -15.69 11.53
N THR A 29 -11.76 -14.94 12.62
CA THR A 29 -13.03 -14.98 13.37
C THR A 29 -13.63 -13.57 13.49
N ASP A 30 -14.96 -13.53 13.65
CA ASP A 30 -15.68 -12.29 13.93
C ASP A 30 -15.36 -11.76 15.34
N PHE A 31 -15.02 -12.64 16.26
CA PHE A 31 -14.61 -12.28 17.61
C PHE A 31 -13.40 -11.34 17.58
N VAL A 32 -12.37 -11.71 16.83
CA VAL A 32 -11.17 -10.85 16.65
C VAL A 32 -11.52 -9.60 15.86
N ALA A 33 -12.33 -9.71 14.83
CA ALA A 33 -12.74 -8.55 14.01
C ALA A 33 -13.45 -7.46 14.83
N LYS A 34 -14.13 -7.83 15.88
CA LYS A 34 -14.86 -6.92 16.79
C LYS A 34 -14.01 -6.38 17.94
N SER A 35 -12.78 -6.89 18.12
CA SER A 35 -11.91 -6.45 19.20
C SER A 35 -11.42 -5.02 18.96
N ASP A 36 -11.15 -4.29 20.04
CA ASP A 36 -10.63 -2.94 19.96
C ASP A 36 -9.25 -2.92 19.29
N THR A 37 -8.40 -3.90 19.57
CA THR A 37 -7.08 -4.03 18.97
C THR A 37 -7.18 -4.14 17.44
N PHE A 38 -8.09 -4.94 16.93
CA PHE A 38 -8.30 -5.07 15.48
C PHE A 38 -8.86 -3.79 14.86
N LYS A 39 -9.81 -3.15 15.53
CA LYS A 39 -10.38 -1.87 15.06
C LYS A 39 -9.32 -0.78 14.97
N GLU A 40 -8.44 -0.71 15.96
CA GLU A 40 -7.32 0.25 15.96
C GLU A 40 -6.37 -0.03 14.80
N LEU A 41 -6.03 -1.29 14.55
CA LEU A 41 -5.20 -1.68 13.42
C LEU A 41 -5.83 -1.26 12.09
N ALA A 42 -7.10 -1.55 11.89
CA ALA A 42 -7.82 -1.18 10.67
C ALA A 42 -7.81 0.35 10.47
N HIS A 43 -8.01 1.11 11.54
CA HIS A 43 -7.94 2.57 11.50
C HIS A 43 -6.54 3.07 11.12
N GLU A 44 -5.49 2.51 11.71
CA GLU A 44 -4.10 2.87 11.40
C GLU A 44 -3.75 2.55 9.94
N ILE A 45 -4.23 1.44 9.41
CA ILE A 45 -4.04 1.09 8.00
C ILE A 45 -4.75 2.09 7.09
N ALA A 46 -6.00 2.46 7.39
CA ALA A 46 -6.74 3.45 6.63
C ALA A 46 -6.02 4.81 6.63
N LEU A 47 -5.52 5.23 7.78
CA LEU A 47 -4.75 6.46 7.94
C LEU A 47 -3.46 6.43 7.11
N GLN A 48 -2.74 5.30 7.15
CA GLN A 48 -1.53 5.10 6.35
C GLN A 48 -1.82 5.26 4.85
N ILE A 49 -2.88 4.63 4.37
CA ILE A 49 -3.28 4.72 2.96
C ILE A 49 -3.60 6.17 2.59
N ALA A 50 -4.32 6.88 3.44
CA ALA A 50 -4.67 8.28 3.21
C ALA A 50 -3.42 9.16 3.11
N ALA A 51 -2.47 8.98 4.02
CA ALA A 51 -1.27 9.82 4.13
C ALA A 51 -0.19 9.49 3.10
N ALA A 52 0.04 8.19 2.84
CA ALA A 52 1.18 7.72 2.06
C ALA A 52 0.83 7.27 0.63
N SER A 53 -0.45 7.24 0.27
CA SER A 53 -0.94 6.95 -1.09
C SER A 53 -0.30 5.72 -1.76
N PRO A 54 -0.30 4.53 -1.12
CA PRO A 54 0.20 3.35 -1.78
C PRO A 54 -0.69 3.00 -2.98
N LYS A 55 -0.09 2.37 -4.00
CA LYS A 55 -0.82 1.93 -5.19
C LYS A 55 -1.19 0.45 -5.15
N TYR A 56 -0.43 -0.33 -4.38
CA TYR A 56 -0.59 -1.79 -4.28
C TYR A 56 -0.53 -2.20 -2.82
N ILE A 57 -1.14 -3.33 -2.48
CA ILE A 57 -1.04 -3.88 -1.12
C ILE A 57 0.28 -4.62 -0.94
N SER A 58 0.60 -5.54 -1.87
CA SER A 58 1.83 -6.33 -1.85
C SER A 58 2.57 -6.23 -3.18
N GLU A 59 3.84 -6.64 -3.20
CA GLU A 59 4.62 -6.68 -4.43
C GLU A 59 4.00 -7.61 -5.48
N ALA A 60 3.38 -8.71 -5.03
CA ALA A 60 2.73 -9.66 -5.92
C ALA A 60 1.54 -9.06 -6.68
N ASP A 61 0.96 -7.97 -6.18
CA ASP A 61 -0.17 -7.30 -6.83
C ASP A 61 0.26 -6.41 -8.00
N ILE A 62 1.55 -6.16 -8.15
CA ILE A 62 2.06 -5.30 -9.22
C ILE A 62 2.12 -6.11 -10.52
N PRO A 63 1.43 -5.67 -11.59
CA PRO A 63 1.55 -6.34 -12.89
C PRO A 63 3.01 -6.37 -13.39
N ALA A 64 3.41 -7.47 -14.01
CA ALA A 64 4.78 -7.63 -14.53
C ALA A 64 5.14 -6.50 -15.50
N GLU A 65 4.20 -6.05 -16.31
CA GLU A 65 4.39 -4.96 -17.27
C GLU A 65 4.76 -3.64 -16.58
N VAL A 66 4.17 -3.37 -15.41
CA VAL A 66 4.46 -2.16 -14.63
C VAL A 66 5.90 -2.19 -14.13
N ILE A 67 6.36 -3.34 -13.62
CA ILE A 67 7.74 -3.52 -13.17
C ILE A 67 8.71 -3.33 -14.33
N GLU A 68 8.46 -3.98 -15.47
CA GLU A 68 9.33 -3.88 -16.64
C GLU A 68 9.38 -2.45 -17.19
N GLU A 69 8.24 -1.77 -17.26
CA GLU A 69 8.16 -0.39 -17.71
C GLU A 69 8.96 0.55 -16.80
N GLU A 70 8.80 0.40 -15.49
CA GLU A 70 9.53 1.23 -14.50
C GLU A 70 11.03 1.01 -14.60
N LYS A 71 11.48 -0.25 -14.73
CA LYS A 71 12.90 -0.57 -14.95
C LYS A 71 13.43 0.07 -16.22
N ALA A 72 12.66 0.00 -17.30
CA ALA A 72 13.06 0.58 -18.59
C ALA A 72 13.22 2.11 -18.48
N ILE A 73 12.28 2.78 -17.82
CA ILE A 73 12.32 4.23 -17.61
C ILE A 73 13.57 4.63 -16.79
N ILE A 74 13.81 3.93 -15.69
CA ILE A 74 14.94 4.19 -14.80
C ILE A 74 16.26 3.94 -15.54
N THR A 75 16.36 2.81 -16.27
CA THR A 75 17.55 2.45 -17.04
C THR A 75 17.89 3.53 -18.08
N ALA A 76 16.90 3.98 -18.83
CA ALA A 76 17.07 5.02 -19.83
C ALA A 76 17.57 6.33 -19.20
N ARG A 77 16.98 6.72 -18.07
CA ARG A 77 17.37 7.94 -17.35
C ARG A 77 18.80 7.86 -16.83
N VAL A 78 19.16 6.76 -16.19
CA VAL A 78 20.50 6.54 -15.63
C VAL A 78 21.55 6.52 -16.74
N ARG A 79 21.23 5.90 -17.88
CA ARG A 79 22.13 5.87 -19.05
C ARG A 79 22.30 7.26 -19.64
N GLU A 80 21.22 8.04 -19.74
CA GLU A 80 21.26 9.42 -20.20
C GLU A 80 22.09 10.33 -19.30
N GLU A 81 22.12 10.06 -17.99
CA GLU A 81 22.97 10.76 -17.03
C GLU A 81 24.46 10.42 -17.18
N GLY A 82 24.82 9.54 -18.10
CA GLY A 82 26.20 9.18 -18.41
C GLY A 82 26.87 8.22 -17.44
N LYS A 83 26.08 7.47 -16.67
CA LYS A 83 26.65 6.46 -15.76
C LYS A 83 27.27 5.31 -16.55
N PRO A 84 28.41 4.73 -16.06
CA PRO A 84 29.01 3.57 -16.71
C PRO A 84 28.08 2.37 -16.76
N GLU A 85 28.07 1.67 -17.92
CA GLU A 85 27.19 0.50 -18.12
C GLU A 85 27.37 -0.58 -17.03
N ALA A 86 28.60 -0.76 -16.51
CA ALA A 86 28.90 -1.78 -15.50
C ALA A 86 28.13 -1.56 -14.17
N ILE A 87 27.78 -0.34 -13.80
CA ILE A 87 27.10 -0.02 -12.54
C ILE A 87 25.61 0.25 -12.70
N ILE A 88 25.11 0.37 -13.92
CA ILE A 88 23.69 0.65 -14.19
C ILE A 88 22.76 -0.36 -13.52
N PRO A 89 22.96 -1.69 -13.63
CA PRO A 89 22.07 -2.64 -12.97
C PRO A 89 21.92 -2.43 -11.47
N LYS A 90 23.00 -2.12 -10.78
CA LYS A 90 22.99 -1.86 -9.34
C LYS A 90 22.22 -0.58 -8.99
N ILE A 91 22.39 0.47 -9.81
CA ILE A 91 21.66 1.74 -9.63
C ILE A 91 20.16 1.52 -9.86
N VAL A 92 19.81 0.78 -10.91
CA VAL A 92 18.42 0.43 -11.22
C VAL A 92 17.78 -0.36 -10.08
N ASP A 93 18.47 -1.34 -9.52
CA ASP A 93 17.98 -2.12 -8.38
C ASP A 93 17.68 -1.22 -7.18
N GLY A 94 18.53 -0.23 -6.90
CA GLY A 94 18.31 0.73 -5.83
C GLY A 94 17.05 1.58 -6.05
N PHE A 95 16.84 2.07 -7.25
CA PHE A 95 15.63 2.82 -7.59
C PHE A 95 14.38 1.96 -7.59
N MET A 96 14.48 0.71 -8.02
CA MET A 96 13.36 -0.23 -7.95
C MET A 96 12.97 -0.54 -6.51
N LYS A 97 13.96 -0.70 -5.62
CA LYS A 97 13.67 -0.85 -4.19
C LYS A 97 12.90 0.35 -3.65
N LYS A 98 13.33 1.55 -3.99
CA LYS A 98 12.64 2.78 -3.59
C LYS A 98 11.21 2.83 -4.14
N PHE A 99 11.01 2.46 -5.40
CA PHE A 99 9.69 2.37 -6.02
C PHE A 99 8.78 1.42 -5.24
N LEU A 100 9.25 0.23 -4.89
CA LEU A 100 8.49 -0.74 -4.10
C LEU A 100 8.18 -0.22 -2.69
N ASP A 101 9.16 0.37 -2.02
CA ASP A 101 8.99 0.89 -0.66
C ASP A 101 7.99 2.06 -0.61
N GLU A 102 7.86 2.84 -1.67
CA GLU A 102 6.91 3.96 -1.75
C GLU A 102 5.51 3.55 -2.17
N ASN A 103 5.37 2.54 -3.04
CA ASN A 103 4.11 2.21 -3.70
C ASN A 103 3.41 0.97 -3.17
N VAL A 104 4.10 0.14 -2.40
CA VAL A 104 3.54 -1.09 -1.81
C VAL A 104 3.22 -0.85 -0.35
N LEU A 105 1.94 -0.91 0.02
CA LEU A 105 1.49 -0.64 1.39
C LEU A 105 2.29 -1.41 2.44
N LEU A 106 2.46 -2.71 2.23
CA LEU A 106 3.15 -3.57 3.20
C LEU A 106 4.63 -3.22 3.38
N ASN A 107 5.24 -2.59 2.38
CA ASN A 107 6.65 -2.19 2.41
C ASN A 107 6.84 -0.76 2.95
N GLN A 108 5.79 0.03 3.03
CA GLN A 108 5.89 1.41 3.48
C GLN A 108 6.29 1.49 4.95
N LYS A 109 7.08 2.49 5.29
CA LYS A 109 7.35 2.84 6.68
C LYS A 109 6.07 3.36 7.31
N TYR A 110 5.79 2.88 8.52
CA TYR A 110 4.63 3.31 9.28
C TYR A 110 4.74 4.81 9.62
N ILE A 111 3.73 5.59 9.25
CA ILE A 111 3.78 7.05 9.40
C ILE A 111 3.96 7.52 10.86
N ARG A 112 3.52 6.73 11.84
CA ARG A 112 3.67 7.05 13.26
C ARG A 112 4.98 6.55 13.85
N ASP A 113 5.67 5.65 13.19
CA ASP A 113 6.95 5.08 13.65
C ASP A 113 7.74 4.55 12.46
N GLU A 114 8.60 5.39 11.89
CA GLU A 114 9.37 5.07 10.67
C GLU A 114 10.43 3.99 10.86
N SER A 115 10.66 3.52 12.08
CA SER A 115 11.54 2.36 12.33
C SER A 115 10.88 1.02 11.98
N ARG A 116 9.58 1.04 11.68
CA ARG A 116 8.75 -0.13 11.40
C ARG A 116 8.05 0.03 10.07
N THR A 117 7.82 -1.09 9.39
CA THR A 117 6.97 -1.13 8.19
C THR A 117 5.54 -1.48 8.56
N ILE A 118 4.63 -1.34 7.62
CA ILE A 118 3.24 -1.80 7.82
C ILE A 118 3.19 -3.31 8.02
N THR A 119 4.06 -4.07 7.33
CA THR A 119 4.21 -5.51 7.59
C THR A 119 4.55 -5.78 9.07
N ASP A 120 5.48 -5.03 9.64
CA ASP A 120 5.86 -5.17 11.06
C ASP A 120 4.67 -4.87 11.98
N LEU A 121 3.92 -3.83 11.68
CA LEU A 121 2.73 -3.46 12.44
C LEU A 121 1.69 -4.59 12.43
N ILE A 122 1.41 -5.15 11.26
CA ILE A 122 0.46 -6.25 11.09
C ILE A 122 0.95 -7.50 11.84
N ASN A 123 2.22 -7.85 11.68
CA ASN A 123 2.80 -9.02 12.32
C ASN A 123 2.73 -8.94 13.85
N ASP A 124 2.92 -7.76 14.43
CA ASP A 124 2.75 -7.55 15.87
C ASP A 124 1.31 -7.86 16.32
N LYS A 125 0.33 -7.45 15.53
CA LYS A 125 -1.08 -7.72 15.84
C LYS A 125 -1.44 -9.17 15.62
N VAL A 126 -0.87 -9.83 14.60
CA VAL A 126 -1.01 -11.28 14.39
C VAL A 126 -0.48 -12.03 15.62
N ALA A 127 0.68 -11.63 16.13
CA ALA A 127 1.25 -12.25 17.34
C ALA A 127 0.37 -12.01 18.57
N ALA A 128 -0.18 -10.81 18.74
CA ALA A 128 -1.02 -10.45 19.89
C ALA A 128 -2.39 -11.13 19.85
N LEU A 129 -3.00 -11.25 18.67
CA LEU A 129 -4.35 -11.77 18.50
C LEU A 129 -4.40 -13.28 18.20
N GLY A 130 -3.27 -13.85 17.77
CA GLY A 130 -3.19 -15.27 17.47
C GLY A 130 -3.90 -15.69 16.19
N GLU A 131 -4.25 -14.77 15.31
CA GLU A 131 -4.97 -15.02 14.07
C GLU A 131 -4.28 -14.38 12.89
N ARG A 132 -4.48 -14.99 11.70
CA ARG A 132 -4.06 -14.40 10.44
C ARG A 132 -4.83 -13.11 10.19
N ILE A 133 -4.12 -12.09 9.73
CA ILE A 133 -4.70 -10.79 9.35
C ILE A 133 -4.28 -10.48 7.92
N VAL A 134 -5.23 -10.09 7.09
CA VAL A 134 -4.99 -9.80 5.67
C VAL A 134 -5.64 -8.46 5.32
N VAL A 135 -4.86 -7.57 4.72
CA VAL A 135 -5.42 -6.41 4.03
C VAL A 135 -5.86 -6.89 2.66
N ARG A 136 -7.17 -6.92 2.43
CA ARG A 136 -7.75 -7.55 1.24
C ARG A 136 -7.78 -6.61 0.04
N ARG A 137 -8.26 -5.40 0.25
CA ARG A 137 -8.44 -4.39 -0.79
C ARG A 137 -8.63 -3.01 -0.17
N PHE A 138 -8.38 -1.99 -0.97
CA PHE A 138 -8.69 -0.62 -0.57
C PHE A 138 -8.99 0.24 -1.80
N VAL A 139 -9.64 1.38 -1.55
CA VAL A 139 -9.72 2.51 -2.48
C VAL A 139 -9.32 3.77 -1.73
N ARG A 140 -8.65 4.68 -2.43
CA ARG A 140 -8.32 6.01 -1.93
C ARG A 140 -8.72 7.01 -3.00
N TRP A 141 -9.65 7.88 -2.66
CA TRP A 141 -10.11 8.94 -3.54
C TRP A 141 -9.76 10.29 -2.97
N ALA A 142 -9.18 11.15 -3.79
CA ALA A 142 -8.91 12.54 -3.46
C ALA A 142 -9.53 13.44 -4.51
N LEU A 143 -9.98 14.60 -4.09
CA LEU A 143 -10.60 15.59 -4.98
C LEU A 143 -9.61 15.94 -6.10
N GLY A 144 -10.12 16.01 -7.32
CA GLY A 144 -9.34 16.40 -8.49
C GLY A 144 -8.51 15.28 -9.12
N GLU A 145 -8.48 14.09 -8.54
CA GLU A 145 -7.85 12.93 -9.15
C GLU A 145 -8.83 12.19 -10.05
N THR A 146 -8.34 11.73 -11.22
CA THR A 146 -9.14 10.89 -12.13
C THR A 146 -8.66 9.46 -12.07
N THR A 147 -9.59 8.51 -12.22
CA THR A 147 -9.23 7.11 -12.40
C THR A 147 -8.77 6.89 -13.86
N PRO A 148 -7.97 5.83 -14.16
CA PRO A 148 -7.51 5.57 -15.52
C PRO A 148 -8.62 5.40 -16.56
N ALA A 149 -9.85 5.12 -16.13
CA ALA A 149 -11.00 4.93 -17.01
C ALA A 149 -11.86 6.18 -17.19
N GLN A 150 -11.52 7.29 -16.53
CA GLN A 150 -12.29 8.53 -16.57
C GLN A 150 -11.44 9.69 -17.08
N THR A 151 -11.95 10.35 -18.09
CA THR A 151 -11.39 11.63 -18.56
C THR A 151 -12.28 12.76 -18.08
N ASP A 152 -11.78 13.99 -18.05
CA ASP A 152 -12.56 15.16 -17.66
C ASP A 152 -13.81 15.34 -18.54
N GLU A 153 -13.81 14.82 -19.75
CA GLU A 153 -14.96 14.82 -20.65
C GLU A 153 -16.08 13.87 -20.21
N GLU A 154 -15.73 12.77 -19.56
CA GLU A 154 -16.71 11.81 -19.04
C GLU A 154 -17.26 12.22 -17.67
N ALA A 155 -16.51 13.03 -16.93
CA ALA A 155 -16.89 13.50 -15.61
C ALA A 155 -17.78 14.75 -15.66
N ALA A 156 -17.88 15.38 -16.82
CA ALA A 156 -18.75 16.52 -17.06
C ALA A 156 -20.13 16.06 -17.52
#